data_04683958ed8bf9d9471ab3f64fe0c2cb
#
_entry.id   04683958ed8bf9d9471ab3f64fe0c2cb
#
_cell.length_a   1.000
_cell.length_b   1.000
_cell.length_c   1.000
_cell.angle_alpha   90.00
_cell.angle_beta   90.00
_cell.angle_gamma   90.00
#
_symmetry.space_group_name_H-M   'P 1'
#
loop_
_entity.id
_entity.type
_entity.pdbx_description
1 polymer ?
#
loop_
_entity_poly.entity_id
_entity_poly.type
_entity_poly.pdbx_seq_one_letter_code
_entity_poly.pdbx_strand_id
1 'polypeptide(L)'
;MTDVILDAKGLRALAHPVRVQLVGLLRVFGPSTATRLAERLGIASGATSYHLRQLAAAGFVVEDADRGNARERWWRAVHHVTRIDDKDLAEQEPEAVLGFFQGVAAGQTLLTQLATAAYPGLPRPWREAFELSDWNLSLTPQEAVELGSELRAVVDRYRQHAPGADVPAGAERVSLILQLLPDPAAADAAESGQGAPEAAQADAESGQGTSEAAQADAGRGPGCGA
;
A
#
# COMPACT_ATOMS: atom_id res chain seq x y z
N MET A 1 -6.77 10.00 16.94
CA MET A 1 -5.46 9.45 16.58
C MET A 1 -4.91 10.30 15.44
N THR A 2 -3.61 10.60 15.42
CA THR A 2 -2.95 11.49 14.44
C THR A 2 -2.03 10.68 13.53
N ASP A 3 -1.67 11.26 12.38
CA ASP A 3 -0.59 10.74 11.55
C ASP A 3 0.75 11.11 12.17
N VAL A 4 1.78 10.30 11.97
CA VAL A 4 3.15 10.58 12.38
C VAL A 4 4.09 10.56 11.18
N ILE A 5 4.86 11.63 11.03
CA ILE A 5 6.00 11.70 10.11
C ILE A 5 7.22 11.23 10.89
N LEU A 6 7.96 10.28 10.34
CA LEU A 6 9.13 9.73 11.00
C LEU A 6 10.31 10.69 10.89
N ASP A 7 10.91 10.96 12.05
CA ASP A 7 12.28 11.44 12.16
C ASP A 7 13.26 10.24 12.23
N ALA A 8 14.55 10.49 12.24
CA ALA A 8 15.58 9.46 12.34
C ALA A 8 15.42 8.56 13.58
N LYS A 9 14.95 9.10 14.70
CA LYS A 9 14.72 8.33 15.93
C LYS A 9 13.52 7.40 15.79
N GLY A 10 12.41 7.90 15.27
CA GLY A 10 11.20 7.12 15.02
C GLY A 10 11.45 6.02 13.99
N LEU A 11 12.19 6.35 12.90
CA LEU A 11 12.58 5.39 11.87
C LEU A 11 13.40 4.24 12.47
N ARG A 12 14.46 4.54 13.22
CA ARG A 12 15.27 3.51 13.90
C ARG A 12 14.45 2.69 14.90
N ALA A 13 13.47 3.29 15.56
CA ALA A 13 12.55 2.55 16.42
C ALA A 13 11.68 1.59 15.64
N LEU A 14 11.33 1.87 14.39
CA LEU A 14 10.53 1.02 13.49
C LEU A 14 11.37 0.19 12.50
N ALA A 15 12.68 0.31 12.47
CA ALA A 15 13.54 -0.44 11.55
C ALA A 15 13.53 -1.96 11.75
N HIS A 16 12.98 -2.45 12.85
CA HIS A 16 12.82 -3.88 13.09
C HIS A 16 11.47 -4.39 12.56
N PRO A 17 11.42 -5.35 11.62
CA PRO A 17 10.18 -5.80 10.97
C PRO A 17 9.05 -6.17 11.95
N VAL A 18 9.37 -6.89 13.03
CA VAL A 18 8.37 -7.25 14.07
C VAL A 18 7.72 -6.01 14.69
N ARG A 19 8.45 -4.92 14.88
CA ARG A 19 7.88 -3.70 15.49
C ARG A 19 6.88 -3.02 14.56
N VAL A 20 7.17 -2.96 13.27
CA VAL A 20 6.22 -2.45 12.26
C VAL A 20 4.95 -3.30 12.23
N GLN A 21 5.10 -4.64 12.21
CA GLN A 21 3.97 -5.56 12.24
C GLN A 21 3.12 -5.41 13.51
N LEU A 22 3.73 -5.26 14.68
CA LEU A 22 3.00 -5.04 15.94
C LEU A 22 2.17 -3.77 15.91
N VAL A 23 2.73 -2.66 15.43
CA VAL A 23 1.98 -1.40 15.26
C VAL A 23 0.85 -1.60 14.26
N GLY A 24 1.09 -2.27 13.13
CA GLY A 24 0.09 -2.62 12.12
C GLY A 24 -1.06 -3.43 12.70
N LEU A 25 -0.77 -4.50 13.45
CA LEU A 25 -1.78 -5.33 14.09
C LEU A 25 -2.63 -4.55 15.10
N LEU A 26 -2.00 -3.68 15.90
CA LEU A 26 -2.73 -2.84 16.86
C LEU A 26 -3.63 -1.80 16.16
N ARG A 27 -3.24 -1.29 15.00
CA ARG A 27 -4.08 -0.40 14.18
C ARG A 27 -5.26 -1.15 13.58
N VAL A 28 -5.00 -2.34 13.08
CA VAL A 28 -5.99 -3.15 12.35
C VAL A 28 -6.98 -3.81 13.30
N PHE A 29 -6.53 -4.44 14.36
CA PHE A 29 -7.36 -5.24 15.26
C PHE A 29 -7.70 -4.54 16.58
N GLY A 30 -7.20 -3.32 16.77
CA GLY A 30 -7.40 -2.56 18.00
C GLY A 30 -6.49 -3.01 19.15
N PRO A 31 -6.78 -2.58 20.37
CA PRO A 31 -5.98 -2.91 21.55
C PRO A 31 -5.83 -4.42 21.76
N SER A 32 -4.63 -4.85 22.14
CA SER A 32 -4.31 -6.28 22.33
C SER A 32 -3.20 -6.49 23.37
N THR A 33 -3.06 -7.74 23.83
CA THR A 33 -1.98 -8.13 24.74
C THR A 33 -0.76 -8.66 23.97
N ALA A 34 0.41 -8.67 24.63
CA ALA A 34 1.62 -9.23 24.05
C ALA A 34 1.45 -10.71 23.63
N THR A 35 0.72 -11.50 24.41
CA THR A 35 0.46 -12.92 24.13
C THR A 35 -0.35 -13.08 22.84
N ARG A 36 -1.46 -12.35 22.69
CA ARG A 36 -2.31 -12.43 21.48
C ARG A 36 -1.59 -11.95 20.22
N LEU A 37 -0.75 -10.94 20.36
CA LEU A 37 0.09 -10.45 19.25
C LEU A 37 1.18 -11.46 18.88
N ALA A 38 1.80 -12.10 19.88
CA ALA A 38 2.78 -13.15 19.69
C ALA A 38 2.21 -14.36 18.93
N GLU A 39 1.01 -14.79 19.30
CA GLU A 39 0.27 -15.89 18.63
C GLU A 39 0.02 -15.55 17.14
N ARG A 40 -0.40 -14.32 16.84
CA ARG A 40 -0.67 -13.88 15.44
C ARG A 40 0.60 -13.82 14.58
N LEU A 41 1.74 -13.49 15.20
CA LEU A 41 3.03 -13.39 14.51
C LEU A 41 3.84 -14.70 14.54
N GLY A 42 3.40 -15.70 15.28
CA GLY A 42 4.15 -16.95 15.44
C GLY A 42 5.48 -16.77 16.18
N ILE A 43 5.58 -15.82 17.12
CA ILE A 43 6.81 -15.50 17.86
C ILE A 43 6.60 -15.65 19.38
N ALA A 44 7.70 -15.63 20.14
CA ALA A 44 7.63 -15.74 21.59
C ALA A 44 7.02 -14.48 22.24
N SER A 45 6.12 -14.66 23.23
CA SER A 45 5.48 -13.56 23.96
C SER A 45 6.46 -12.65 24.73
N GLY A 46 7.58 -13.22 25.19
CA GLY A 46 8.66 -12.45 25.81
C GLY A 46 9.32 -11.46 24.84
N ALA A 47 9.60 -11.90 23.60
CA ALA A 47 10.14 -11.04 22.54
C ALA A 47 9.11 -9.96 22.17
N THR A 48 7.83 -10.33 22.03
CA THR A 48 6.73 -9.39 21.77
C THR A 48 6.64 -8.31 22.85
N SER A 49 6.71 -8.71 24.13
CA SER A 49 6.70 -7.79 25.28
C SER A 49 7.89 -6.84 25.25
N TYR A 50 9.07 -7.31 24.84
CA TYR A 50 10.24 -6.47 24.66
C TYR A 50 10.02 -5.42 23.55
N HIS A 51 9.56 -5.85 22.38
CA HIS A 51 9.31 -4.95 21.27
C HIS A 51 8.23 -3.91 21.57
N LEU A 52 7.15 -4.29 22.27
CA LEU A 52 6.11 -3.35 22.69
C LEU A 52 6.64 -2.28 23.64
N ARG A 53 7.53 -2.62 24.56
CA ARG A 53 8.17 -1.64 25.45
C ARG A 53 9.06 -0.68 24.66
N GLN A 54 9.81 -1.17 23.66
CA GLN A 54 10.62 -0.31 22.79
C GLN A 54 9.74 0.65 21.98
N LEU A 55 8.62 0.15 21.44
CA LEU A 55 7.63 0.97 20.73
C LEU A 55 6.97 2.00 21.66
N ALA A 56 6.71 1.65 22.91
CA ALA A 56 6.14 2.59 23.90
C ALA A 56 7.14 3.70 24.24
N ALA A 57 8.42 3.36 24.43
CA ALA A 57 9.49 4.33 24.70
C ALA A 57 9.68 5.30 23.50
N ALA A 58 9.36 4.86 22.28
CA ALA A 58 9.40 5.67 21.07
C ALA A 58 8.06 6.38 20.74
N GLY A 59 6.99 6.16 21.52
CA GLY A 59 5.71 6.84 21.35
C GLY A 59 4.75 6.24 20.30
N PHE A 60 5.05 5.05 19.76
CA PHE A 60 4.19 4.41 18.75
C PHE A 60 3.02 3.63 19.34
N VAL A 61 3.19 3.12 20.54
CA VAL A 61 2.14 2.43 21.29
C VAL A 61 2.06 2.95 22.72
N VAL A 62 0.93 2.74 23.36
CA VAL A 62 0.73 3.10 24.77
C VAL A 62 -0.02 1.98 25.46
N GLU A 63 0.18 1.83 26.76
CA GLU A 63 -0.59 0.91 27.58
C GLU A 63 -2.04 1.40 27.68
N ASP A 64 -2.99 0.51 27.43
CA ASP A 64 -4.44 0.75 27.56
C ASP A 64 -4.85 0.29 28.98
N ALA A 65 -4.64 1.19 29.94
CA ALA A 65 -4.87 0.91 31.36
C ALA A 65 -6.33 0.58 31.69
N ASP A 66 -7.28 1.09 30.90
CA ASP A 66 -8.71 0.87 31.11
C ASP A 66 -9.14 -0.58 30.81
N ARG A 67 -8.35 -1.31 30.01
CA ARG A 67 -8.59 -2.70 29.63
C ARG A 67 -7.74 -3.71 30.39
N GLY A 68 -6.68 -3.24 31.01
CA GLY A 68 -5.71 -4.07 31.71
C GLY A 68 -6.20 -4.52 33.09
N ASN A 69 -5.62 -5.61 33.55
CA ASN A 69 -5.66 -6.03 34.95
C ASN A 69 -4.23 -6.23 35.45
N ALA A 70 -4.07 -6.51 36.75
CA ALA A 70 -2.74 -6.66 37.36
C ALA A 70 -1.86 -7.77 36.71
N ARG A 71 -2.42 -8.60 35.83
CA ARG A 71 -1.72 -9.74 35.20
C ARG A 71 -1.52 -9.58 33.70
N GLU A 72 -2.33 -8.73 33.01
CA GLU A 72 -2.29 -8.55 31.57
C GLU A 72 -2.20 -7.08 31.21
N ARG A 73 -1.12 -6.72 30.48
CA ARG A 73 -0.97 -5.39 29.90
C ARG A 73 -1.58 -5.37 28.49
N TRP A 74 -2.51 -4.44 28.29
CA TRP A 74 -3.07 -4.17 26.99
C TRP A 74 -2.34 -2.99 26.35
N TRP A 75 -2.14 -3.08 25.04
CA TRP A 75 -1.43 -2.09 24.25
C TRP A 75 -2.33 -1.60 23.14
N ARG A 76 -2.26 -0.32 22.84
CA ARG A 76 -2.93 0.30 21.69
C ARG A 76 -1.95 1.15 20.89
N ALA A 77 -2.19 1.29 19.56
CA ALA A 77 -1.43 2.20 18.71
C ALA A 77 -1.82 3.65 19.04
N VAL A 78 -0.85 4.57 18.93
CA VAL A 78 -1.04 6.01 19.17
C VAL A 78 -1.46 6.70 17.87
N HIS A 79 -0.87 6.30 16.73
CA HIS A 79 -1.05 6.93 15.43
C HIS A 79 -1.76 6.00 14.44
N HIS A 80 -2.55 6.58 13.51
CA HIS A 80 -3.22 5.81 12.45
C HIS A 80 -2.27 5.44 11.32
N VAL A 81 -1.42 6.38 10.91
CA VAL A 81 -0.52 6.24 9.76
C VAL A 81 0.89 6.62 10.19
N THR A 82 1.86 5.99 9.58
CA THR A 82 3.28 6.32 9.69
C THR A 82 3.80 6.58 8.29
N ARG A 83 4.42 7.74 8.08
CA ARG A 83 5.00 8.14 6.78
C ARG A 83 6.46 8.52 6.94
N ILE A 84 7.20 8.32 5.86
CA ILE A 84 8.53 8.89 5.66
C ILE A 84 8.33 9.96 4.59
N ASP A 85 8.36 11.22 4.97
CA ASP A 85 8.21 12.36 4.05
C ASP A 85 9.57 13.03 3.77
N ASP A 86 10.57 12.78 4.62
CA ASP A 86 11.92 13.29 4.49
C ASP A 86 12.72 12.40 3.52
N LYS A 87 13.05 12.93 2.34
CA LYS A 87 13.82 12.21 1.31
C LYS A 87 15.29 12.05 1.72
N ASP A 88 15.83 13.02 2.46
CA ASP A 88 17.22 12.98 2.93
C ASP A 88 17.41 11.90 4.01
N LEU A 89 16.33 11.54 4.71
CA LEU A 89 16.36 10.50 5.73
C LEU A 89 16.71 9.12 5.13
N ALA A 90 16.26 8.86 3.91
CA ALA A 90 16.58 7.62 3.19
C ALA A 90 18.09 7.52 2.86
N GLU A 91 18.73 8.64 2.55
CA GLU A 91 20.18 8.71 2.29
C GLU A 91 21.00 8.61 3.59
N GLN A 92 20.50 9.19 4.67
CA GLN A 92 21.18 9.19 5.96
C GLN A 92 21.06 7.87 6.74
N GLU A 93 19.93 7.17 6.58
CA GLU A 93 19.59 5.97 7.37
C GLU A 93 19.08 4.81 6.46
N PRO A 94 19.85 4.40 5.42
CA PRO A 94 19.37 3.46 4.40
C PRO A 94 18.96 2.10 4.96
N GLU A 95 19.71 1.56 5.92
CA GLU A 95 19.38 0.28 6.56
C GLU A 95 18.07 0.37 7.38
N ALA A 96 17.84 1.49 8.05
CA ALA A 96 16.64 1.70 8.85
C ALA A 96 15.40 1.86 7.95
N VAL A 97 15.53 2.55 6.82
CA VAL A 97 14.47 2.68 5.79
C VAL A 97 14.15 1.33 5.19
N LEU A 98 15.17 0.55 4.79
CA LEU A 98 14.98 -0.79 4.26
C LEU A 98 14.25 -1.71 5.26
N GLY A 99 14.71 -1.72 6.52
CA GLY A 99 14.08 -2.50 7.58
C GLY A 99 12.63 -2.09 7.84
N PHE A 100 12.32 -0.79 7.76
CA PHE A 100 10.96 -0.28 7.85
C PHE A 100 10.09 -0.77 6.68
N PHE A 101 10.54 -0.63 5.43
CA PHE A 101 9.79 -1.10 4.26
C PHE A 101 9.58 -2.61 4.26
N GLN A 102 10.59 -3.39 4.64
CA GLN A 102 10.45 -4.85 4.82
C GLN A 102 9.38 -5.19 5.86
N GLY A 103 9.35 -4.45 6.96
CA GLY A 103 8.33 -4.62 8.01
C GLY A 103 6.92 -4.27 7.52
N VAL A 104 6.78 -3.20 6.73
CA VAL A 104 5.50 -2.81 6.08
C VAL A 104 5.05 -3.91 5.13
N ALA A 105 5.91 -4.34 4.22
CA ALA A 105 5.60 -5.39 3.22
C ALA A 105 5.18 -6.71 3.89
N ALA A 106 5.91 -7.14 4.93
CA ALA A 106 5.55 -8.34 5.68
C ALA A 106 4.19 -8.22 6.40
N GLY A 107 3.90 -7.03 6.96
CA GLY A 107 2.60 -6.76 7.59
C GLY A 107 1.45 -6.77 6.58
N GLN A 108 1.64 -6.18 5.42
CA GLN A 108 0.65 -6.17 4.33
C GLN A 108 0.41 -7.58 3.78
N THR A 109 1.47 -8.39 3.61
CA THR A 109 1.35 -9.80 3.22
C THR A 109 0.51 -10.59 4.22
N LEU A 110 0.76 -10.43 5.52
CA LEU A 110 -0.04 -11.08 6.56
C LEU A 110 -1.52 -10.67 6.48
N LEU A 111 -1.83 -9.40 6.31
CA LEU A 111 -3.20 -8.91 6.18
C LEU A 111 -3.89 -9.49 4.95
N THR A 112 -3.21 -9.53 3.81
CA THR A 112 -3.71 -10.14 2.57
C THR A 112 -4.02 -11.62 2.78
N GLN A 113 -3.11 -12.38 3.40
CA GLN A 113 -3.32 -13.79 3.71
C GLN A 113 -4.53 -14.01 4.63
N LEU A 114 -4.66 -13.22 5.69
CA LEU A 114 -5.80 -13.31 6.61
C LEU A 114 -7.12 -12.97 5.91
N ALA A 115 -7.16 -11.94 5.08
CA ALA A 115 -8.35 -11.56 4.32
C ALA A 115 -8.75 -12.65 3.32
N THR A 116 -7.78 -13.21 2.59
CA THR A 116 -8.00 -14.30 1.63
C THR A 116 -8.50 -15.57 2.31
N ALA A 117 -7.93 -15.93 3.47
CA ALA A 117 -8.40 -17.08 4.24
C ALA A 117 -9.83 -16.89 4.78
N ALA A 118 -10.24 -15.66 5.06
CA ALA A 118 -11.59 -15.34 5.53
C ALA A 118 -12.63 -15.29 4.39
N TYR A 119 -12.22 -15.14 3.13
CA TYR A 119 -13.09 -14.91 1.97
C TYR A 119 -14.26 -15.90 1.85
N PRO A 120 -14.09 -17.24 2.02
CA PRO A 120 -15.21 -18.17 1.87
C PRO A 120 -16.36 -17.93 2.86
N GLY A 121 -16.05 -17.39 4.05
CA GLY A 121 -17.02 -17.09 5.11
C GLY A 121 -17.66 -15.71 5.03
N LEU A 122 -17.23 -14.86 4.11
CA LEU A 122 -17.77 -13.50 3.98
C LEU A 122 -19.23 -13.53 3.48
N PRO A 123 -20.12 -12.64 3.97
CA PRO A 123 -21.42 -12.37 3.36
C PRO A 123 -21.28 -11.96 1.90
N ARG A 124 -22.31 -12.30 1.07
CA ARG A 124 -22.28 -12.05 -0.38
C ARG A 124 -21.89 -10.59 -0.75
N PRO A 125 -22.44 -9.53 -0.12
CA PRO A 125 -22.06 -8.15 -0.47
C PRO A 125 -20.56 -7.88 -0.27
N TRP A 126 -19.95 -8.47 0.76
CA TRP A 126 -18.53 -8.30 1.04
C TRP A 126 -17.63 -9.14 0.12
N ARG A 127 -18.14 -10.30 -0.38
CA ARG A 127 -17.43 -11.05 -1.42
C ARG A 127 -17.44 -10.31 -2.77
N GLU A 128 -18.52 -9.62 -3.09
CA GLU A 128 -18.64 -8.78 -4.32
C GLU A 128 -17.74 -7.53 -4.23
N ALA A 129 -17.48 -7.02 -3.04
CA ALA A 129 -16.58 -5.89 -2.79
C ALA A 129 -15.12 -6.30 -2.61
N PHE A 130 -14.83 -7.62 -2.50
CA PHE A 130 -13.47 -8.10 -2.32
C PHE A 130 -12.71 -8.00 -3.64
N GLU A 131 -11.57 -7.32 -3.61
CA GLU A 131 -10.73 -7.13 -4.78
C GLU A 131 -9.26 -7.39 -4.45
N LEU A 132 -8.57 -8.05 -5.35
CA LEU A 132 -7.15 -8.30 -5.31
C LEU A 132 -6.61 -8.14 -6.73
N SER A 133 -6.16 -6.95 -7.05
CA SER A 133 -5.76 -6.55 -8.41
C SER A 133 -4.37 -5.97 -8.43
N ASP A 134 -3.70 -6.14 -9.55
CA ASP A 134 -2.43 -5.52 -9.88
C ASP A 134 -2.45 -4.95 -11.30
N TRP A 135 -1.70 -3.88 -11.52
CA TRP A 135 -1.52 -3.25 -12.82
C TRP A 135 -0.05 -2.99 -13.07
N ASN A 136 0.39 -3.24 -14.31
CA ASN A 136 1.71 -2.87 -14.77
C ASN A 136 1.60 -1.61 -15.63
N LEU A 137 2.20 -0.52 -15.16
CA LEU A 137 2.15 0.79 -15.78
C LEU A 137 3.56 1.21 -16.21
N SER A 138 3.64 1.96 -17.29
CA SER A 138 4.90 2.58 -17.73
C SER A 138 4.83 4.06 -17.39
N LEU A 139 5.51 4.48 -16.32
CA LEU A 139 5.45 5.82 -15.76
C LEU A 139 6.84 6.40 -15.57
N THR A 140 6.97 7.69 -15.78
CA THR A 140 8.10 8.45 -15.26
C THR A 140 8.01 8.59 -13.73
N PRO A 141 9.13 8.90 -13.03
CA PRO A 141 9.09 9.15 -11.58
C PRO A 141 8.08 10.23 -11.18
N GLN A 142 7.93 11.28 -12.00
CA GLN A 142 6.98 12.36 -11.75
C GLN A 142 5.54 11.87 -11.84
N GLU A 143 5.18 11.14 -12.90
CA GLU A 143 3.84 10.56 -13.07
C GLU A 143 3.50 9.57 -11.95
N ALA A 144 4.47 8.79 -11.48
CA ALA A 144 4.25 7.88 -10.35
C ALA A 144 3.94 8.65 -9.04
N VAL A 145 4.61 9.79 -8.80
CA VAL A 145 4.32 10.68 -7.66
C VAL A 145 2.92 11.27 -7.78
N GLU A 146 2.53 11.74 -8.96
CA GLU A 146 1.21 12.32 -9.24
C GLU A 146 0.11 11.28 -9.04
N LEU A 147 0.24 10.09 -9.64
CA LEU A 147 -0.69 8.97 -9.45
C LEU A 147 -0.85 8.62 -7.96
N GLY A 148 0.25 8.51 -7.22
CA GLY A 148 0.20 8.24 -5.79
C GLY A 148 -0.52 9.32 -4.99
N SER A 149 -0.39 10.58 -5.41
CA SER A 149 -1.08 11.72 -4.80
C SER A 149 -2.59 11.68 -5.08
N GLU A 150 -2.98 11.41 -6.32
CA GLU A 150 -4.38 11.29 -6.73
C GLU A 150 -5.09 10.14 -6.01
N LEU A 151 -4.45 8.97 -5.94
CA LEU A 151 -4.99 7.82 -5.22
C LEU A 151 -5.19 8.12 -3.73
N ARG A 152 -4.25 8.80 -3.08
CA ARG A 152 -4.42 9.26 -1.70
C ARG A 152 -5.58 10.23 -1.57
N ALA A 153 -5.72 11.19 -2.48
CA ALA A 153 -6.86 12.12 -2.49
C ALA A 153 -8.21 11.40 -2.67
N VAL A 154 -8.25 10.28 -3.41
CA VAL A 154 -9.44 9.42 -3.49
C VAL A 154 -9.73 8.81 -2.12
N VAL A 155 -8.73 8.21 -1.47
CA VAL A 155 -8.88 7.54 -0.16
C VAL A 155 -9.32 8.53 0.92
N ASP A 156 -8.82 9.76 0.90
CA ASP A 156 -9.13 10.80 1.89
C ASP A 156 -10.61 11.25 1.86
N ARG A 157 -11.33 10.98 0.76
CA ARG A 157 -12.77 11.22 0.65
C ARG A 157 -13.61 10.19 1.42
N TYR A 158 -13.02 9.07 1.79
CA TYR A 158 -13.71 8.02 2.53
C TYR A 158 -13.43 8.12 4.03
N ARG A 159 -14.43 7.69 4.81
CA ARG A 159 -14.35 7.71 6.26
C ARG A 159 -13.24 6.81 6.78
N GLN A 160 -12.28 7.39 7.46
CA GLN A 160 -11.21 6.65 8.10
C GLN A 160 -11.74 5.85 9.30
N HIS A 161 -11.28 4.61 9.46
CA HIS A 161 -11.63 3.80 10.61
C HIS A 161 -11.06 4.42 11.90
N ALA A 162 -11.93 4.69 12.86
CA ALA A 162 -11.53 5.11 14.20
C ALA A 162 -12.25 4.23 15.25
N PRO A 163 -11.51 3.61 16.19
CA PRO A 163 -12.13 2.83 17.24
C PRO A 163 -13.14 3.65 18.06
N GLY A 164 -14.38 3.15 18.18
CA GLY A 164 -15.45 3.82 18.91
C GLY A 164 -16.15 4.97 18.16
N ALA A 165 -15.79 5.21 16.89
CA ALA A 165 -16.55 6.16 16.07
C ALA A 165 -17.94 5.61 15.73
N ASP A 166 -18.92 6.52 15.65
CA ASP A 166 -20.24 6.19 15.13
C ASP A 166 -20.13 5.94 13.62
N VAL A 167 -20.59 4.75 13.20
CA VAL A 167 -20.53 4.32 11.80
C VAL A 167 -21.90 3.89 11.33
N PRO A 168 -22.25 4.04 10.03
CA PRO A 168 -23.52 3.59 9.49
C PRO A 168 -23.75 2.10 9.75
N ALA A 169 -25.01 1.72 9.90
CA ALA A 169 -25.38 0.31 10.02
C ALA A 169 -24.88 -0.49 8.80
N GLY A 170 -24.23 -1.62 9.05
CA GLY A 170 -23.65 -2.46 8.01
C GLY A 170 -22.27 -2.00 7.52
N ALA A 171 -21.72 -0.92 8.05
CA ALA A 171 -20.34 -0.55 7.76
C ALA A 171 -19.37 -1.46 8.52
N GLU A 172 -18.43 -2.02 7.79
CA GLU A 172 -17.34 -2.83 8.32
C GLU A 172 -15.99 -2.17 8.03
N ARG A 173 -14.98 -2.58 8.74
CA ARG A 173 -13.63 -2.10 8.47
C ARG A 173 -13.08 -2.76 7.21
N VAL A 174 -12.63 -1.94 6.27
CA VAL A 174 -11.94 -2.36 5.05
C VAL A 174 -10.48 -1.92 5.12
N SER A 175 -9.56 -2.81 4.76
CA SER A 175 -8.14 -2.48 4.58
C SER A 175 -7.85 -2.28 3.10
N LEU A 176 -7.43 -1.08 2.73
CA LEU A 176 -6.90 -0.77 1.41
C LEU A 176 -5.38 -0.74 1.50
N ILE A 177 -4.72 -1.51 0.64
CA ILE A 177 -3.26 -1.56 0.54
C ILE A 177 -2.87 -0.92 -0.79
N LEU A 178 -2.08 0.13 -0.72
CA LEU A 178 -1.56 0.84 -1.89
C LEU A 178 -0.05 0.66 -1.96
N GLN A 179 0.44 0.13 -3.07
CA GLN A 179 1.87 -0.04 -3.35
C GLN A 179 2.15 0.49 -4.74
N LEU A 180 3.12 1.40 -4.85
CA LEU A 180 3.74 1.83 -6.09
C LEU A 180 5.19 1.37 -6.04
N LEU A 181 5.49 0.34 -6.82
CA LEU A 181 6.78 -0.36 -6.76
C LEU A 181 7.46 -0.19 -8.13
N PRO A 182 8.52 0.61 -8.23
CA PRO A 182 9.35 0.62 -9.43
C PRO A 182 9.91 -0.77 -9.72
N ASP A 183 10.06 -1.11 -11.00
CA ASP A 183 10.69 -2.37 -11.40
C ASP A 183 12.13 -2.42 -10.87
N PRO A 184 12.56 -3.50 -10.20
CA PRO A 184 13.94 -3.66 -9.75
C PRO A 184 14.97 -3.50 -10.89
N ALA A 185 14.64 -3.89 -12.13
CA ALA A 185 15.49 -3.69 -13.30
C ALA A 185 15.78 -2.20 -13.60
N ALA A 186 14.95 -1.27 -13.12
CA ALA A 186 15.21 0.16 -13.26
C ALA A 186 16.43 0.61 -12.42
N ALA A 187 16.72 -0.06 -11.31
CA ALA A 187 17.92 0.21 -10.51
C ALA A 187 19.19 -0.25 -11.23
N ASP A 188 19.17 -1.44 -11.85
CA ASP A 188 20.29 -1.98 -12.60
C ASP A 188 20.64 -1.11 -13.84
N ALA A 189 19.63 -0.55 -14.51
CA ALA A 189 19.81 0.36 -15.64
C ALA A 189 20.45 1.69 -15.21
N ALA A 190 20.12 2.22 -14.06
CA ALA A 190 20.72 3.45 -13.52
C ALA A 190 22.19 3.24 -13.14
N GLU A 191 22.56 2.09 -12.57
CA GLU A 191 23.94 1.74 -12.23
C GLU A 191 24.80 1.46 -13.48
N SER A 192 24.18 0.91 -14.54
CA SER A 192 24.86 0.55 -15.79
C SER A 192 25.13 1.72 -16.73
N GLY A 193 24.61 2.92 -16.43
CA GLY A 193 24.74 4.11 -17.28
C GLY A 193 24.08 3.97 -18.66
N GLN A 194 23.26 2.94 -18.88
CA GLN A 194 22.47 2.77 -20.09
C GLN A 194 21.22 3.63 -19.99
N GLY A 195 21.31 4.85 -20.53
CA GLY A 195 20.14 5.71 -20.73
C GLY A 195 19.04 4.94 -21.48
N ALA A 196 17.80 5.27 -21.14
CA ALA A 196 16.60 4.73 -21.76
C ALA A 196 16.78 4.63 -23.30
N PRO A 197 16.28 3.55 -23.95
CA PRO A 197 16.34 3.45 -25.40
C PRO A 197 15.63 4.67 -25.99
N GLU A 198 16.40 5.45 -26.76
CA GLU A 198 15.93 6.59 -27.54
C GLU A 198 14.78 6.10 -28.41
N ALA A 199 13.59 6.65 -28.18
CA ALA A 199 12.41 6.31 -28.95
C ALA A 199 12.75 6.47 -30.44
N ALA A 200 12.71 5.36 -31.17
CA ALA A 200 12.90 5.32 -32.60
C ALA A 200 11.95 6.33 -33.25
N GLN A 201 12.49 7.45 -33.70
CA GLN A 201 11.83 8.34 -34.64
C GLN A 201 11.66 7.54 -35.93
N ALA A 202 10.44 7.04 -36.16
CA ALA A 202 10.08 6.45 -37.45
C ALA A 202 10.00 7.58 -38.47
N ASP A 203 10.93 7.52 -39.40
CA ASP A 203 11.04 8.35 -40.59
C ASP A 203 9.70 8.48 -41.31
N ALA A 204 9.17 9.69 -41.35
CA ALA A 204 8.15 10.12 -42.27
C ALA A 204 8.87 10.92 -43.39
N GLU A 205 9.44 10.21 -44.35
CA GLU A 205 9.83 10.87 -45.61
C GLU A 205 9.46 10.03 -46.83
N SER A 206 8.69 10.73 -47.67
CA SER A 206 8.65 10.64 -49.12
C SER A 206 7.97 9.45 -49.79
N GLY A 207 6.87 9.75 -50.40
CA GLY A 207 6.21 9.00 -51.46
C GLY A 207 5.23 9.87 -52.21
N GLN A 208 5.71 10.99 -52.86
CA GLN A 208 5.00 11.58 -53.96
C GLN A 208 5.14 10.70 -55.21
N GLY A 209 4.01 10.35 -55.84
CA GLY A 209 4.03 9.62 -57.10
C GLY A 209 2.67 9.41 -57.70
N THR A 210 2.19 10.41 -58.44
CA THR A 210 1.42 10.40 -59.71
C THR A 210 0.18 9.50 -59.86
N SER A 211 -0.93 10.15 -59.95
CA SER A 211 -1.90 10.20 -61.08
C SER A 211 -2.08 8.97 -61.96
N GLU A 212 -3.24 8.34 -62.03
CA GLU A 212 -4.01 8.30 -63.29
C GLU A 212 -5.42 7.72 -63.09
N ALA A 213 -6.30 8.28 -63.89
CA ALA A 213 -7.74 8.12 -63.93
C ALA A 213 -8.17 6.78 -64.51
N ALA A 214 -9.31 6.26 -64.06
CA ALA A 214 -10.28 5.60 -64.94
C ALA A 214 -11.68 5.63 -64.33
N GLN A 215 -12.56 6.21 -65.09
CA GLN A 215 -14.01 6.32 -64.95
C GLN A 215 -14.73 5.01 -65.21
N ALA A 216 -15.99 5.04 -64.80
CA ALA A 216 -17.16 4.25 -65.23
C ALA A 216 -17.36 2.95 -64.43
N ASP A 217 -18.52 2.55 -64.01
CA ASP A 217 -19.85 2.69 -64.59
C ASP A 217 -20.94 2.35 -63.55
N ALA A 218 -22.09 2.85 -63.88
CA ALA A 218 -23.38 2.81 -63.17
C ALA A 218 -23.97 1.40 -62.92
N GLY A 219 -24.85 1.29 -61.92
CA GLY A 219 -25.86 0.23 -61.97
C GLY A 219 -26.62 -0.02 -60.70
N ARG A 220 -27.66 0.76 -60.50
CA ARG A 220 -29.02 0.38 -59.97
C ARG A 220 -29.12 -0.52 -58.73
N GLY A 221 -29.81 0.02 -57.70
CA GLY A 221 -30.65 -0.72 -56.74
C GLY A 221 -31.89 -1.37 -57.42
N PRO A 222 -32.98 -1.73 -56.72
CA PRO A 222 -33.30 -1.66 -55.28
C PRO A 222 -33.98 -2.97 -54.78
N GLY A 223 -34.43 -3.01 -53.56
CA GLY A 223 -35.51 -3.95 -53.15
C GLY A 223 -35.33 -4.43 -51.72
N CYS A 224 -35.99 -3.86 -50.84
CA CYS A 224 -37.23 -4.18 -50.12
C CYS A 224 -37.37 -5.62 -49.63
N GLY A 225 -37.65 -5.76 -48.36
CA GLY A 225 -38.64 -6.74 -47.94
C GLY A 225 -38.27 -7.66 -46.78
N ALA A 226 -39.05 -7.48 -45.76
CA ALA A 226 -39.40 -8.31 -44.61
C ALA A 226 -38.49 -8.29 -43.40
#